data_5bc2ab34cf1b5a1838ece5650d482da0
#
_entry.id   5bc2ab34cf1b5a1838ece5650d482da0
#
_cell.length_a   1.000
_cell.length_b   1.000
_cell.length_c   1.000
_cell.angle_alpha   90.00
_cell.angle_beta   90.00
_cell.angle_gamma   90.00
#
_symmetry.space_group_name_H-M   'P 1'
#
loop_
_entity.id
_entity.type
_entity.pdbx_description
1 polymer ?
#
loop_
_entity_poly.entity_id
_entity_poly.type
_entity_poly.pdbx_seq_one_letter_code
_entity_poly.pdbx_strand_id
1 'polypeptide(L)'
;MTDRSLTLSAPAKINLYLGVHTERDDRGYHRVDSLMAAVGLSDTVTVTPAQALTVQTVPASDFPMQKNTAYRAAVAMADHYGREANICVTIEKRIPLCAGLGGPSTDAAAVIVALAELWGIDRTDPALDDIARGIGADVPFFLHA
;
A
#
# COMPACT_ATOMS: atom_id res chain seq x y z
N MET A 1 -13.43 -18.46 -1.73
CA MET A 1 -12.05 -18.32 -2.23
C MET A 1 -12.09 -18.03 -3.72
N THR A 2 -11.24 -17.16 -4.19
CA THR A 2 -11.18 -16.81 -5.60
C THR A 2 -9.92 -17.37 -6.25
N ASP A 3 -10.04 -17.85 -7.48
CA ASP A 3 -8.90 -18.31 -8.28
C ASP A 3 -8.37 -17.21 -9.20
N ARG A 4 -8.91 -16.00 -9.05
CA ARG A 4 -8.62 -14.88 -9.93
C ARG A 4 -7.31 -14.20 -9.56
N SER A 5 -6.51 -13.89 -10.59
CA SER A 5 -5.32 -13.06 -10.45
C SER A 5 -5.66 -11.62 -10.81
N LEU A 6 -5.03 -10.68 -10.12
CA LEU A 6 -5.17 -9.25 -10.40
C LEU A 6 -3.79 -8.63 -10.60
N THR A 7 -3.71 -7.73 -11.56
CA THR A 7 -2.51 -6.92 -11.80
C THR A 7 -2.90 -5.46 -11.73
N LEU A 8 -2.24 -4.71 -10.86
CA LEU A 8 -2.49 -3.29 -10.66
C LEU A 8 -1.24 -2.47 -10.92
N SER A 9 -1.45 -1.28 -11.46
CA SER A 9 -0.42 -0.25 -11.51
C SER A 9 -0.41 0.50 -10.20
N ALA A 10 0.76 0.63 -9.58
CA ALA A 10 0.95 1.33 -8.32
C ALA A 10 1.79 2.59 -8.59
N PRO A 11 1.14 3.76 -8.83
CA PRO A 11 1.84 4.96 -9.26
C PRO A 11 2.66 5.58 -8.14
N ALA A 12 3.78 6.22 -8.51
CA ALA A 12 4.53 7.09 -7.63
C ALA A 12 3.77 8.39 -7.40
N LYS A 13 4.20 9.15 -6.41
CA LYS A 13 3.66 10.48 -6.13
C LYS A 13 4.78 11.52 -6.17
N ILE A 14 4.37 12.77 -6.37
CA ILE A 14 5.22 13.93 -6.08
C ILE A 14 4.49 14.83 -5.10
N ASN A 15 5.25 15.56 -4.29
CA ASN A 15 4.72 16.63 -3.47
C ASN A 15 4.80 17.92 -4.28
N LEU A 16 3.64 18.49 -4.62
CA LEU A 16 3.58 19.81 -5.26
C LEU A 16 3.80 20.92 -4.25
N TYR A 17 3.47 20.65 -3.00
CA TYR A 17 3.68 21.55 -1.88
C TYR A 17 3.89 20.72 -0.61
N LEU A 18 4.81 21.17 0.24
CA LEU A 18 5.05 20.55 1.54
C LEU A 18 5.37 21.67 2.53
N GLY A 19 4.45 21.94 3.45
CA GLY A 19 4.63 22.91 4.52
C GLY A 19 4.73 22.19 5.87
N VAL A 20 5.80 22.47 6.63
CA VAL A 20 5.98 21.94 7.98
C VAL A 20 5.74 23.07 8.97
N HIS A 21 4.80 22.88 9.88
CA HIS A 21 4.45 23.86 10.90
C HIS A 21 5.33 23.69 12.14
N THR A 22 5.56 24.80 12.85
CA THR A 22 6.32 24.75 14.11
C THR A 22 5.50 24.15 15.25
N GLU A 23 4.17 24.17 15.15
CA GLU A 23 3.28 23.59 16.14
C GLU A 23 3.40 22.06 16.13
N ARG A 24 3.24 21.48 17.32
CA ARG A 24 3.28 20.04 17.50
C ARG A 24 1.92 19.53 17.97
N ASP A 25 1.56 18.31 17.56
CA ASP A 25 0.37 17.63 18.05
C ASP A 25 0.64 17.00 19.44
N ASP A 26 -0.36 16.32 19.99
CA ASP A 26 -0.27 15.66 21.30
C ASP A 26 0.80 14.58 21.38
N ARG A 27 1.24 14.06 20.22
CA ARG A 27 2.29 13.05 20.12
C ARG A 27 3.69 13.65 19.91
N GLY A 28 3.79 14.97 19.82
CA GLY A 28 5.05 15.67 19.61
C GLY A 28 5.47 15.81 18.14
N TYR A 29 4.60 15.48 17.20
CA TYR A 29 4.87 15.60 15.76
C TYR A 29 4.48 16.99 15.26
N HIS A 30 5.29 17.56 14.36
CA HIS A 30 4.95 18.79 13.68
C HIS A 30 3.79 18.57 12.70
N ARG A 31 2.90 19.55 12.63
CA ARG A 31 1.86 19.56 11.60
C ARG A 31 2.51 19.74 10.23
N VAL A 32 2.08 18.91 9.27
CA VAL A 32 2.57 18.96 7.90
C VAL A 32 1.37 19.12 6.97
N ASP A 33 1.42 20.14 6.11
CA ASP A 33 0.48 20.29 5.02
C ASP A 33 1.16 19.82 3.73
N SER A 34 0.46 19.01 2.96
CA SER A 34 1.02 18.45 1.73
C SER A 34 -0.02 18.45 0.62
N LEU A 35 0.41 18.81 -0.58
CA LEU A 35 -0.37 18.62 -1.81
C LEU A 35 0.39 17.61 -2.66
N MET A 36 -0.20 16.44 -2.87
CA MET A 36 0.42 15.35 -3.60
C MET A 36 -0.31 15.08 -4.91
N ALA A 37 0.45 14.61 -5.91
CA ALA A 37 -0.10 14.18 -7.18
C ALA A 37 0.50 12.83 -7.59
N ALA A 38 -0.32 11.94 -8.09
CA ALA A 38 0.15 10.70 -8.69
C ALA A 38 0.76 10.98 -10.06
N VAL A 39 1.83 10.26 -10.40
CA VAL A 39 2.55 10.42 -11.66
C VAL A 39 2.64 9.10 -12.43
N GLY A 40 3.14 9.15 -13.66
CA GLY A 40 3.15 7.99 -14.55
C GLY A 40 4.15 6.88 -14.21
N LEU A 41 5.19 7.19 -13.42
CA LEU A 41 6.12 6.16 -12.96
C LEU A 41 5.40 5.25 -11.96
N SER A 42 5.43 3.95 -12.19
CA SER A 42 4.64 3.01 -11.39
C SER A 42 5.38 1.71 -11.15
N ASP A 43 5.15 1.11 -9.98
CA ASP A 43 5.40 -0.31 -9.77
C ASP A 43 4.23 -1.11 -10.35
N THR A 44 4.47 -2.38 -10.64
CA THR A 44 3.40 -3.30 -11.02
C THR A 44 3.21 -4.32 -9.90
N VAL A 45 1.99 -4.40 -9.38
CA VAL A 45 1.64 -5.32 -8.29
C VAL A 45 0.71 -6.38 -8.82
N THR A 46 1.15 -7.63 -8.76
CA THR A 46 0.35 -8.79 -9.18
C THR A 46 0.02 -9.63 -7.96
N VAL A 47 -1.26 -9.93 -7.80
CA VAL A 47 -1.78 -10.76 -6.70
C VAL A 47 -2.36 -12.02 -7.30
N THR A 48 -1.82 -13.17 -6.88
CA THR A 48 -2.28 -14.49 -7.34
C THR A 48 -2.66 -15.38 -6.17
N PRO A 49 -3.59 -16.34 -6.36
CA PRO A 49 -3.93 -17.28 -5.30
C PRO A 49 -2.71 -18.10 -4.87
N ALA A 50 -2.62 -18.39 -3.58
CA ALA A 50 -1.54 -19.20 -3.00
C ALA A 50 -2.05 -19.89 -1.73
N GLN A 51 -1.25 -20.81 -1.19
CA GLN A 51 -1.61 -21.53 0.03
C GLN A 51 -1.26 -20.73 1.29
N ALA A 52 -0.36 -19.76 1.18
CA ALA A 52 0.04 -18.90 2.27
C ALA A 52 0.41 -17.54 1.72
N LEU A 53 0.39 -16.53 2.60
CA LEU A 53 0.78 -15.17 2.22
C LEU A 53 2.27 -15.11 1.96
N THR A 54 2.63 -14.72 0.75
CA THR A 54 4.01 -14.41 0.36
C THR A 54 4.06 -13.10 -0.40
N VAL A 55 5.16 -12.39 -0.25
CA VAL A 55 5.45 -11.15 -0.98
C VAL A 55 6.85 -11.24 -1.53
N GLN A 56 6.98 -11.06 -2.84
CA GLN A 56 8.28 -11.06 -3.50
C GLN A 56 8.41 -9.82 -4.38
N THR A 57 9.62 -9.33 -4.50
CA THR A 57 9.93 -8.17 -5.34
C THR A 57 10.84 -8.57 -6.49
N VAL A 58 10.73 -7.83 -7.59
CA VAL A 58 11.60 -7.96 -8.76
C VAL A 58 12.15 -6.56 -9.08
N PRO A 59 13.46 -6.34 -8.96
CA PRO A 59 14.48 -7.30 -8.52
C PRO A 59 14.32 -7.72 -7.06
N ALA A 60 14.86 -8.88 -6.73
CA ALA A 60 14.79 -9.43 -5.38
C ALA A 60 15.46 -8.50 -4.36
N SER A 61 14.90 -8.45 -3.17
CA SER A 61 15.38 -7.62 -2.07
C SER A 61 15.81 -8.49 -0.89
N ASP A 62 16.85 -8.07 -0.18
CA ASP A 62 17.26 -8.70 1.08
C ASP A 62 16.35 -8.33 2.26
N PHE A 63 15.41 -7.43 2.02
CA PHE A 63 14.51 -6.95 3.05
C PHE A 63 13.53 -8.08 3.46
N PRO A 64 13.36 -8.34 4.77
CA PRO A 64 12.45 -9.40 5.20
C PRO A 64 11.03 -9.16 4.69
N MET A 65 10.42 -10.21 4.14
CA MET A 65 9.07 -10.16 3.58
C MET A 65 8.06 -9.58 4.58
N GLN A 66 8.15 -9.96 5.85
CA GLN A 66 7.22 -9.54 6.90
C GLN A 66 7.30 -8.06 7.22
N LYS A 67 8.39 -7.39 6.85
CA LYS A 67 8.56 -5.94 7.04
C LYS A 67 8.13 -5.13 5.82
N ASN A 68 7.84 -5.78 4.70
CA ASN A 68 7.34 -5.12 3.52
C ASN A 68 5.94 -4.56 3.80
N THR A 69 5.68 -3.32 3.40
CA THR A 69 4.39 -2.67 3.62
C THR A 69 3.24 -3.41 2.95
N ALA A 70 3.48 -4.03 1.80
CA ALA A 70 2.48 -4.85 1.12
C ALA A 70 2.09 -6.08 1.96
N TYR A 71 3.07 -6.73 2.59
CA TYR A 71 2.80 -7.84 3.51
C TYR A 71 1.97 -7.36 4.72
N ARG A 72 2.39 -6.26 5.33
CA ARG A 72 1.67 -5.68 6.47
C ARG A 72 0.24 -5.28 6.11
N ALA A 73 0.04 -4.75 4.92
CA ALA A 73 -1.30 -4.40 4.42
C ALA A 73 -2.18 -5.65 4.28
N ALA A 74 -1.65 -6.73 3.73
CA ALA A 74 -2.39 -7.98 3.59
C ALA A 74 -2.78 -8.57 4.95
N VAL A 75 -1.86 -8.56 5.92
CA VAL A 75 -2.14 -9.01 7.29
C VAL A 75 -3.22 -8.16 7.93
N ALA A 76 -3.13 -6.85 7.82
CA ALA A 76 -4.12 -5.94 8.40
C ALA A 76 -5.52 -6.15 7.80
N MET A 77 -5.59 -6.36 6.49
CA MET A 77 -6.85 -6.68 5.81
C MET A 77 -7.43 -8.01 6.30
N ALA A 78 -6.60 -9.04 6.39
CA ALA A 78 -7.02 -10.36 6.86
C ALA A 78 -7.55 -10.30 8.29
N ASP A 79 -6.84 -9.61 9.17
CA ASP A 79 -7.24 -9.46 10.57
C ASP A 79 -8.57 -8.72 10.72
N HIS A 80 -8.73 -7.62 9.98
CA HIS A 80 -9.95 -6.81 10.09
C HIS A 80 -11.18 -7.55 9.58
N TYR A 81 -11.06 -8.24 8.44
CA TYR A 81 -12.21 -8.88 7.80
C TYR A 81 -12.38 -10.35 8.18
N GLY A 82 -11.55 -10.87 9.07
CA GLY A 82 -11.65 -12.26 9.53
C GLY A 82 -11.43 -13.27 8.42
N ARG A 83 -10.49 -13.00 7.52
CA ARG A 83 -10.16 -13.86 6.38
C ARG A 83 -8.70 -14.25 6.39
N GLU A 84 -8.36 -15.28 5.64
CA GLU A 84 -6.97 -15.66 5.39
C GLU A 84 -6.51 -15.02 4.09
N ALA A 85 -5.34 -14.35 4.14
CA ALA A 85 -4.72 -13.78 2.94
C ALA A 85 -3.90 -14.86 2.23
N ASN A 86 -4.57 -15.77 1.53
CA ASN A 86 -3.93 -16.87 0.80
C ASN A 86 -3.55 -16.40 -0.60
N ILE A 87 -2.58 -15.50 -0.66
CA ILE A 87 -2.14 -14.87 -1.90
C ILE A 87 -0.62 -14.78 -1.97
N CYS A 88 -0.12 -14.76 -3.19
CA CYS A 88 1.24 -14.35 -3.51
C CYS A 88 1.20 -12.97 -4.15
N VAL A 89 1.94 -12.04 -3.58
CA VAL A 89 2.09 -10.68 -4.11
C VAL A 89 3.45 -10.58 -4.78
N THR A 90 3.46 -10.23 -6.05
CA THR A 90 4.69 -9.97 -6.79
C THR A 90 4.73 -8.49 -7.17
N ILE A 91 5.79 -7.80 -6.77
CA ILE A 91 5.96 -6.38 -7.03
C ILE A 91 7.13 -6.19 -7.97
N GLU A 92 6.86 -5.73 -9.18
CA GLU A 92 7.91 -5.30 -10.10
C GLU A 92 8.25 -3.85 -9.75
N LYS A 93 9.41 -3.67 -9.13
CA LYS A 93 9.85 -2.37 -8.62
C LYS A 93 10.45 -1.52 -9.73
N ARG A 94 9.82 -0.38 -10.00
CA ARG A 94 10.34 0.66 -10.89
C ARG A 94 10.53 1.98 -10.17
N ILE A 95 9.79 2.19 -9.08
CA ILE A 95 9.89 3.41 -8.26
C ILE A 95 11.16 3.28 -7.42
N PRO A 96 12.12 4.23 -7.52
CA PRO A 96 13.34 4.19 -6.72
C PRO A 96 13.05 4.19 -5.22
N LEU A 97 13.80 3.39 -4.47
CA LEU A 97 13.70 3.33 -3.02
C LEU A 97 14.27 4.60 -2.39
N CYS A 98 13.69 5.02 -1.28
CA CYS A 98 14.15 6.17 -0.49
C CYS A 98 14.21 7.49 -1.27
N ALA A 99 13.43 7.62 -2.33
CA ALA A 99 13.41 8.80 -3.20
C ALA A 99 12.27 9.78 -2.87
N GLY A 100 11.48 9.50 -1.83
CA GLY A 100 10.33 10.36 -1.49
C GLY A 100 9.15 10.22 -2.46
N LEU A 101 9.14 9.18 -3.27
CA LEU A 101 8.13 8.97 -4.33
C LEU A 101 6.97 8.05 -3.90
N GLY A 102 6.99 7.58 -2.67
CA GLY A 102 5.89 6.82 -2.10
C GLY A 102 5.79 5.35 -2.52
N GLY A 103 6.89 4.75 -3.01
CA GLY A 103 6.90 3.36 -3.49
C GLY A 103 6.28 2.36 -2.51
N PRO A 104 6.78 2.25 -1.28
CA PRO A 104 6.20 1.32 -0.31
C PRO A 104 4.73 1.60 0.01
N SER A 105 4.33 2.86 0.05
CA SER A 105 2.94 3.25 0.35
C SER A 105 1.99 2.90 -0.79
N THR A 106 2.39 3.14 -2.04
CA THR A 106 1.56 2.81 -3.19
C THR A 106 1.45 1.31 -3.41
N ASP A 107 2.52 0.55 -3.12
CA ASP A 107 2.50 -0.91 -3.18
C ASP A 107 1.51 -1.48 -2.14
N ALA A 108 1.53 -0.94 -0.92
CA ALA A 108 0.58 -1.33 0.14
C ALA A 108 -0.86 -1.01 -0.26
N ALA A 109 -1.11 0.18 -0.80
CA ALA A 109 -2.44 0.58 -1.26
C ALA A 109 -2.94 -0.36 -2.36
N ALA A 110 -2.08 -0.77 -3.28
CA ALA A 110 -2.45 -1.71 -4.34
C ALA A 110 -2.89 -3.06 -3.76
N VAL A 111 -2.24 -3.55 -2.71
CA VAL A 111 -2.64 -4.80 -2.04
C VAL A 111 -4.00 -4.65 -1.38
N ILE A 112 -4.25 -3.52 -0.70
CA ILE A 112 -5.56 -3.25 -0.09
C ILE A 112 -6.66 -3.26 -1.16
N VAL A 113 -6.44 -2.57 -2.27
CA VAL A 113 -7.39 -2.53 -3.38
C VAL A 113 -7.62 -3.91 -3.97
N ALA A 114 -6.56 -4.68 -4.20
CA ALA A 114 -6.66 -6.01 -4.77
C ALA A 114 -7.47 -6.95 -3.85
N LEU A 115 -7.20 -6.94 -2.55
CA LEU A 115 -7.95 -7.78 -1.61
C LEU A 115 -9.39 -7.33 -1.47
N ALA A 116 -9.68 -6.03 -1.49
CA ALA A 116 -11.05 -5.53 -1.48
C ALA A 116 -11.80 -6.06 -2.69
N GLU A 117 -11.19 -6.03 -3.87
CA GLU A 117 -11.79 -6.54 -5.10
C GLU A 117 -12.01 -8.06 -5.01
N LEU A 118 -11.01 -8.82 -4.59
CA LEU A 118 -11.10 -10.28 -4.50
C LEU A 118 -12.11 -10.74 -3.46
N TRP A 119 -12.28 -10.00 -2.38
CA TRP A 119 -13.18 -10.36 -1.29
C TRP A 119 -14.57 -9.72 -1.39
N GLY A 120 -14.82 -8.93 -2.43
CA GLY A 120 -16.10 -8.25 -2.62
C GLY A 120 -16.38 -7.18 -1.58
N ILE A 121 -15.35 -6.52 -1.07
CA ILE A 121 -15.48 -5.42 -0.11
C ILE A 121 -15.72 -4.13 -0.87
N ASP A 122 -16.71 -3.35 -0.40
CA ASP A 122 -17.03 -2.06 -0.97
C ASP A 122 -15.84 -1.10 -0.79
N ARG A 123 -15.40 -0.48 -1.88
CA ARG A 123 -14.28 0.47 -1.89
C ARG A 123 -14.56 1.73 -1.06
N THR A 124 -15.81 2.00 -0.72
CA THR A 124 -16.19 3.11 0.16
C THR A 124 -16.22 2.75 1.64
N ASP A 125 -15.92 1.50 1.99
CA ASP A 125 -15.85 1.09 3.39
C ASP A 125 -14.78 1.92 4.11
N PRO A 126 -15.16 2.71 5.15
CA PRO A 126 -14.20 3.55 5.87
C PRO A 126 -13.10 2.75 6.57
N ALA A 127 -13.29 1.47 6.82
CA ALA A 127 -12.25 0.61 7.38
C ALA A 127 -11.01 0.55 6.49
N LEU A 128 -11.15 0.69 5.17
CA LEU A 128 -10.02 0.69 4.24
C LEU A 128 -9.08 1.86 4.51
N ASP A 129 -9.62 3.06 4.75
CA ASP A 129 -8.81 4.22 5.10
C ASP A 129 -8.12 4.05 6.46
N ASP A 130 -8.80 3.45 7.43
CA ASP A 130 -8.22 3.19 8.75
C ASP A 130 -7.07 2.19 8.66
N ILE A 131 -7.24 1.13 7.89
CA ILE A 131 -6.17 0.15 7.63
C ILE A 131 -4.99 0.85 6.96
N ALA A 132 -5.27 1.65 5.93
CA ALA A 132 -4.24 2.37 5.18
C ALA A 132 -3.42 3.29 6.08
N ARG A 133 -4.09 4.08 6.93
CA ARG A 133 -3.41 4.96 7.89
C ARG A 133 -2.52 4.19 8.86
N GLY A 134 -2.94 3.01 9.26
CA GLY A 134 -2.15 2.16 10.15
C GLY A 134 -0.86 1.61 9.51
N ILE A 135 -0.80 1.55 8.17
CA ILE A 135 0.38 1.11 7.45
C ILE A 135 1.35 2.27 7.22
N GLY A 136 0.84 3.43 6.83
CA GLY A 136 1.67 4.61 6.60
C GLY A 136 0.85 5.84 6.24
N ALA A 137 1.44 7.02 6.44
CA ALA A 137 0.75 8.30 6.29
C ALA A 137 0.30 8.57 4.85
N ASP A 138 1.04 8.09 3.86
CA ASP A 138 0.73 8.33 2.44
C ASP A 138 -0.18 7.26 1.83
N VAL A 139 -0.38 6.12 2.52
CA VAL A 139 -1.17 5.01 1.97
C VAL A 139 -2.61 5.43 1.63
N PRO A 140 -3.31 6.21 2.49
CA PRO A 140 -4.67 6.66 2.16
C PRO A 140 -4.75 7.46 0.86
N PHE A 141 -3.76 8.29 0.57
CA PHE A 141 -3.71 9.03 -0.69
C PHE A 141 -3.80 8.07 -1.88
N PHE A 142 -3.00 7.00 -1.86
CA PHE A 142 -2.92 6.05 -2.98
C PHE A 142 -4.17 5.18 -3.12
N LEU A 143 -4.96 5.01 -2.06
CA LEU A 143 -6.23 4.30 -2.17
C LEU A 143 -7.21 5.03 -3.10
N HIS A 144 -7.07 6.34 -3.20
CA HIS A 144 -8.00 7.20 -3.94
C HIS A 144 -7.38 7.82 -5.20
N ALA A 145 -6.14 7.48 -5.47
CA ALA A 145 -5.42 8.00 -6.63
C ALA A 145 -5.76 7.26 -7.94
#